data_ab89f8d57bc8b6dfc92ddeb5d7a662a2
#
_entry.id   ab89f8d57bc8b6dfc92ddeb5d7a662a2
#
_cell.length_a   1.000
_cell.length_b   1.000
_cell.length_c   1.000
_cell.angle_alpha   90.00
_cell.angle_beta   90.00
_cell.angle_gamma   90.00
#
_symmetry.space_group_name_H-M   'P 1'
#
loop_
_entity.id
_entity.type
_entity.pdbx_description
1 polymer ?
#
loop_
_entity_poly.entity_id
_entity_poly.type
_entity_poly.pdbx_seq_one_letter_code
_entity_poly.pdbx_strand_id
1 'polypeptide(L)'
;MIMSGGCILEIKYQIFVSSTYEDLKEERKEVTQAILECNCFPAGMELFPASNKSQWEIIKRVIDESDFYLVIIAGRYGSIGIDDDGNKVGYTEMEFDYAVKNNKPILALIYDDIDNLPRSKTESKGTKQSKLLKFREKACCGRVIRKWNNKDNLKAAVLAAIVELKRDTDASGWVRANLKIEKTAYT
;
A
#
# COMPACT_ATOMS: atom_id res chain seq x y z
N MET A 1 9.64 13.47 -16.67
CA MET A 1 9.86 14.92 -16.54
C MET A 1 9.43 15.54 -17.86
N ILE A 2 8.24 16.13 -17.89
CA ILE A 2 7.68 16.72 -19.12
C ILE A 2 7.94 18.22 -19.05
N MET A 3 8.65 18.76 -20.03
CA MET A 3 8.93 20.20 -20.14
C MET A 3 7.84 20.85 -21.00
N SER A 4 7.07 21.76 -20.44
CA SER A 4 6.21 22.68 -21.17
C SER A 4 6.50 24.09 -20.69
N GLY A 5 7.03 24.92 -21.57
CA GLY A 5 7.13 26.37 -21.37
C GLY A 5 7.83 26.85 -20.09
N GLY A 6 8.95 26.24 -19.68
CA GLY A 6 9.78 26.71 -18.56
C GLY A 6 9.24 26.35 -17.15
N CYS A 7 8.12 25.67 -17.01
CA CYS A 7 7.60 25.19 -15.73
C CYS A 7 7.79 23.67 -15.63
N ILE A 8 8.55 23.21 -14.63
CA ILE A 8 8.68 21.78 -14.33
C ILE A 8 7.37 21.33 -13.69
N LEU A 9 6.63 20.45 -14.36
CA LEU A 9 5.46 19.78 -13.79
C LEU A 9 5.93 18.79 -12.72
N GLU A 10 5.64 19.10 -11.46
CA GLU A 10 5.90 18.20 -10.36
C GLU A 10 4.72 17.23 -10.21
N ILE A 11 4.96 15.96 -10.50
CA ILE A 11 3.97 14.89 -10.35
C ILE A 11 4.10 14.29 -8.95
N LYS A 12 2.99 14.23 -8.22
CA LYS A 12 2.89 13.53 -6.92
C LYS A 12 2.06 12.29 -7.09
N TYR A 13 2.45 11.22 -6.41
CA TYR A 13 1.74 9.94 -6.47
C TYR A 13 1.02 9.66 -5.17
N GLN A 14 -0.17 9.10 -5.27
CA GLN A 14 -0.94 8.61 -4.12
C GLN A 14 -0.65 7.14 -3.90
N ILE A 15 -0.31 6.78 -2.66
CA ILE A 15 0.09 5.42 -2.27
C ILE A 15 -0.89 4.91 -1.21
N PHE A 16 -1.65 3.87 -1.54
CA PHE A 16 -2.49 3.18 -0.57
C PHE A 16 -1.62 2.34 0.38
N VAL A 17 -1.77 2.54 1.70
CA VAL A 17 -1.03 1.83 2.73
C VAL A 17 -1.93 0.82 3.42
N SER A 18 -1.70 -0.46 3.13
CA SER A 18 -2.40 -1.61 3.69
C SER A 18 -1.56 -2.30 4.76
N SER A 19 -2.13 -2.61 5.89
CA SER A 19 -1.55 -3.48 6.93
C SER A 19 -2.60 -3.82 7.99
N THR A 20 -2.29 -4.77 8.87
CA THR A 20 -2.96 -4.83 10.18
C THR A 20 -2.67 -3.54 10.96
N TYR A 21 -3.66 -3.06 11.73
CA TYR A 21 -3.53 -1.75 12.40
C TYR A 21 -2.94 -1.85 13.79
N GLU A 22 -3.50 -2.75 14.64
CA GLU A 22 -3.20 -2.76 16.09
C GLU A 22 -1.75 -3.10 16.42
N ASP A 23 -1.12 -3.97 15.66
CA ASP A 23 0.24 -4.43 15.88
C ASP A 23 1.30 -3.63 15.12
N LEU A 24 0.89 -2.85 14.09
CA LEU A 24 1.79 -2.11 13.20
C LEU A 24 1.61 -0.59 13.23
N LYS A 25 1.02 -0.04 14.32
CA LYS A 25 0.77 1.41 14.44
C LYS A 25 2.03 2.25 14.25
N GLU A 26 3.12 1.85 14.87
CA GLU A 26 4.39 2.59 14.80
C GLU A 26 5.06 2.41 13.44
N GLU A 27 5.01 1.21 12.89
CA GLU A 27 5.50 0.91 11.55
C GLU A 27 4.76 1.72 10.47
N ARG A 28 3.43 1.83 10.60
CA ARG A 28 2.61 2.66 9.70
C ARG A 28 2.99 4.13 9.75
N LYS A 29 3.31 4.68 10.94
CA LYS A 29 3.79 6.07 11.07
C LYS A 29 5.09 6.29 10.29
N GLU A 30 6.06 5.39 10.44
CA GLU A 30 7.33 5.46 9.72
C GLU A 30 7.14 5.37 8.19
N VAL A 31 6.25 4.47 7.74
CA VAL A 31 5.91 4.33 6.31
C VAL A 31 5.21 5.59 5.79
N THR A 32 4.25 6.13 6.54
CA THR A 32 3.56 7.38 6.19
C THR A 32 4.55 8.54 6.08
N GLN A 33 5.48 8.65 7.03
CA GLN A 33 6.52 9.67 7.00
C GLN A 33 7.44 9.51 5.79
N ALA A 34 7.88 8.29 5.48
CA ALA A 34 8.71 8.00 4.31
C ALA A 34 8.00 8.37 2.98
N ILE A 35 6.70 8.09 2.87
CA ILE A 35 5.90 8.46 1.70
C ILE A 35 5.87 9.99 1.53
N LEU A 36 5.67 10.75 2.61
CA LEU A 36 5.69 12.22 2.59
C LEU A 36 7.09 12.76 2.22
N GLU A 37 8.16 12.18 2.75
CA GLU A 37 9.55 12.54 2.42
C GLU A 37 9.85 12.31 0.92
N CYS A 38 9.20 11.33 0.30
CA CYS A 38 9.26 11.11 -1.15
C CYS A 38 8.35 12.04 -1.97
N ASN A 39 7.74 13.05 -1.35
CA ASN A 39 6.79 13.96 -2.01
C ASN A 39 5.60 13.21 -2.67
N CYS A 40 5.08 12.20 -1.96
CA CYS A 40 3.89 11.42 -2.30
C CYS A 40 2.79 11.62 -1.28
N PHE A 41 1.56 11.20 -1.59
CA PHE A 41 0.40 11.25 -0.69
C PHE A 41 0.12 9.86 -0.13
N PRO A 42 0.20 9.65 1.19
CA PRO A 42 -0.28 8.41 1.78
C PRO A 42 -1.80 8.39 1.79
N ALA A 43 -2.40 7.25 1.50
CA ALA A 43 -3.81 6.98 1.63
C ALA A 43 -4.01 5.69 2.47
N GLY A 44 -4.99 5.68 3.36
CA GLY A 44 -5.29 4.53 4.21
C GLY A 44 -6.63 4.70 4.90
N MET A 45 -7.19 3.62 5.41
CA MET A 45 -8.55 3.62 5.98
C MET A 45 -8.73 4.58 7.15
N GLU A 46 -7.70 4.80 7.95
CA GLU A 46 -7.71 5.71 9.09
C GLU A 46 -7.89 7.19 8.71
N LEU A 47 -7.74 7.52 7.43
CA LEU A 47 -7.85 8.90 6.94
C LEU A 47 -9.27 9.24 6.46
N PHE A 48 -10.20 8.26 6.45
CA PHE A 48 -11.55 8.48 5.92
C PHE A 48 -12.60 8.58 7.03
N PRO A 49 -13.52 9.57 6.93
CA PRO A 49 -14.60 9.70 7.88
C PRO A 49 -15.60 8.54 7.75
N ALA A 50 -16.38 8.31 8.81
CA ALA A 50 -17.49 7.39 8.78
C ALA A 50 -18.47 7.74 7.62
N SER A 51 -18.92 6.74 6.89
CA SER A 51 -19.78 6.88 5.72
C SER A 51 -20.93 5.87 5.79
N ASN A 52 -22.03 6.18 5.10
CA ASN A 52 -23.17 5.26 4.92
C ASN A 52 -22.88 4.11 3.93
N LYS A 53 -21.73 4.15 3.24
CA LYS A 53 -21.29 3.06 2.37
C LYS A 53 -20.65 1.97 3.20
N SER A 54 -20.65 0.73 2.69
CA SER A 54 -19.90 -0.35 3.32
C SER A 54 -18.40 0.02 3.40
N GLN A 55 -17.75 -0.36 4.46
CA GLN A 55 -16.31 -0.13 4.64
C GLN A 55 -15.52 -0.65 3.43
N TRP A 56 -15.89 -1.81 2.91
CA TRP A 56 -15.22 -2.44 1.78
C TRP A 56 -15.34 -1.62 0.49
N GLU A 57 -16.49 -1.01 0.21
CA GLU A 57 -16.65 -0.15 -0.97
C GLU A 57 -15.81 1.13 -0.90
N ILE A 58 -15.65 1.69 0.31
CA ILE A 58 -14.76 2.84 0.49
C ILE A 58 -13.32 2.45 0.21
N ILE A 59 -12.88 1.29 0.75
CA ILE A 59 -11.53 0.76 0.54
C ILE A 59 -11.25 0.58 -0.96
N LYS A 60 -12.14 -0.11 -1.68
CA LYS A 60 -12.00 -0.32 -3.13
C LYS A 60 -11.78 0.98 -3.88
N ARG A 61 -12.63 1.98 -3.61
CA ARG A 61 -12.52 3.31 -4.25
C ARG A 61 -11.16 3.95 -3.97
N VAL A 62 -10.67 3.91 -2.74
CA VAL A 62 -9.38 4.54 -2.40
C VAL A 62 -8.21 3.82 -3.06
N ILE A 63 -8.27 2.48 -3.18
CA ILE A 63 -7.30 1.71 -3.93
C ILE A 63 -7.35 2.10 -5.42
N ASP A 64 -8.54 2.27 -5.99
CA ASP A 64 -8.71 2.66 -7.40
C ASP A 64 -8.12 4.05 -7.68
N GLU A 65 -8.34 5.02 -6.77
CA GLU A 65 -7.82 6.38 -6.85
C GLU A 65 -6.31 6.47 -6.60
N SER A 66 -5.70 5.44 -6.02
CA SER A 66 -4.27 5.41 -5.71
C SER A 66 -3.43 4.94 -6.90
N ASP A 67 -2.25 5.54 -7.08
CA ASP A 67 -1.30 5.18 -8.13
C ASP A 67 -0.54 3.88 -7.79
N PHE A 68 -0.24 3.69 -6.51
CA PHE A 68 0.51 2.54 -5.99
C PHE A 68 -0.20 1.91 -4.79
N TYR A 69 0.02 0.62 -4.61
CA TYR A 69 -0.44 -0.13 -3.44
C TYR A 69 0.77 -0.64 -2.64
N LEU A 70 0.84 -0.28 -1.36
CA LEU A 70 1.88 -0.71 -0.45
C LEU A 70 1.26 -1.57 0.65
N VAL A 71 1.77 -2.80 0.83
CA VAL A 71 1.34 -3.68 1.92
C VAL A 71 2.48 -3.99 2.89
N ILE A 72 2.19 -3.89 4.19
CA ILE A 72 3.09 -4.27 5.27
C ILE A 72 2.54 -5.53 5.92
N ILE A 73 3.28 -6.62 5.86
CA ILE A 73 2.89 -7.91 6.43
C ILE A 73 3.91 -8.34 7.49
N ALA A 74 3.43 -8.53 8.71
CA ALA A 74 4.22 -9.01 9.84
C ALA A 74 3.64 -10.31 10.43
N GLY A 75 3.40 -10.36 11.74
CA GLY A 75 3.03 -11.56 12.48
C GLY A 75 1.52 -11.74 12.68
N ARG A 76 0.66 -10.85 12.19
CA ARG A 76 -0.80 -10.97 12.36
C ARG A 76 -1.54 -11.03 11.03
N TYR A 77 -2.61 -11.83 10.99
CA TYR A 77 -3.55 -11.89 9.88
C TYR A 77 -4.62 -10.79 9.96
N GLY A 78 -4.90 -10.35 11.18
CA GLY A 78 -5.81 -9.25 11.47
C GLY A 78 -7.29 -9.62 11.51
N SER A 79 -8.13 -8.62 11.29
CA SER A 79 -9.59 -8.75 11.29
C SER A 79 -10.07 -9.44 10.01
N ILE A 80 -11.10 -10.28 10.16
CA ILE A 80 -11.70 -11.03 9.04
C ILE A 80 -12.97 -10.30 8.61
N GLY A 81 -13.08 -10.07 7.29
CA GLY A 81 -14.28 -9.62 6.61
C GLY A 81 -14.90 -10.72 5.73
N ILE A 82 -15.84 -10.32 4.91
CA ILE A 82 -16.46 -11.15 3.86
C ILE A 82 -16.12 -10.48 2.53
N ASP A 83 -15.49 -11.23 1.63
CA ASP A 83 -15.16 -10.75 0.29
C ASP A 83 -16.40 -10.73 -0.64
N ASP A 84 -16.20 -10.28 -1.88
CA ASP A 84 -17.29 -10.18 -2.87
C ASP A 84 -17.87 -11.57 -3.27
N ASP A 85 -17.14 -12.65 -3.02
CA ASP A 85 -17.56 -14.05 -3.26
C ASP A 85 -18.17 -14.74 -2.01
N GLY A 86 -18.29 -14.02 -0.88
CA GLY A 86 -18.85 -14.50 0.36
C GLY A 86 -17.86 -15.28 1.25
N ASN A 87 -16.56 -15.27 0.95
CA ASN A 87 -15.53 -15.96 1.74
C ASN A 87 -15.09 -15.13 2.94
N LYS A 88 -14.71 -15.81 4.04
CA LYS A 88 -14.12 -15.17 5.22
C LYS A 88 -12.61 -14.97 5.01
N VAL A 89 -12.20 -13.75 4.69
CA VAL A 89 -10.83 -13.36 4.38
C VAL A 89 -10.40 -12.17 5.26
N GLY A 90 -9.10 -12.05 5.56
CA GLY A 90 -8.57 -10.88 6.27
C GLY A 90 -8.67 -9.61 5.42
N TYR A 91 -9.02 -8.47 6.03
CA TYR A 91 -9.14 -7.22 5.28
C TYR A 91 -7.88 -6.88 4.48
N THR A 92 -6.69 -7.02 5.07
CA THR A 92 -5.41 -6.77 4.38
C THR A 92 -5.21 -7.69 3.18
N GLU A 93 -5.65 -8.95 3.27
CA GLU A 93 -5.60 -9.88 2.14
C GLU A 93 -6.63 -9.53 1.06
N MET A 94 -7.86 -9.11 1.44
CA MET A 94 -8.88 -8.65 0.49
C MET A 94 -8.40 -7.42 -0.28
N GLU A 95 -7.80 -6.44 0.41
CA GLU A 95 -7.21 -5.23 -0.19
C GLU A 95 -6.11 -5.60 -1.20
N PHE A 96 -5.23 -6.53 -0.81
CA PHE A 96 -4.16 -7.04 -1.66
C PHE A 96 -4.70 -7.73 -2.91
N ASP A 97 -5.66 -8.63 -2.75
CA ASP A 97 -6.27 -9.36 -3.87
C ASP A 97 -6.98 -8.41 -4.84
N TYR A 98 -7.66 -7.38 -4.30
CA TYR A 98 -8.29 -6.34 -5.10
C TYR A 98 -7.26 -5.52 -5.89
N ALA A 99 -6.15 -5.12 -5.26
CA ALA A 99 -5.07 -4.40 -5.93
C ALA A 99 -4.42 -5.23 -7.05
N VAL A 100 -4.20 -6.54 -6.80
CA VAL A 100 -3.70 -7.48 -7.82
C VAL A 100 -4.66 -7.59 -9.00
N LYS A 101 -5.96 -7.79 -8.72
CA LYS A 101 -7.02 -7.92 -9.74
C LYS A 101 -7.10 -6.68 -10.65
N ASN A 102 -6.83 -5.50 -10.09
CA ASN A 102 -6.86 -4.23 -10.83
C ASN A 102 -5.49 -3.79 -11.36
N ASN A 103 -4.50 -4.71 -11.40
CA ASN A 103 -3.16 -4.46 -11.94
C ASN A 103 -2.44 -3.25 -11.31
N LYS A 104 -2.71 -2.95 -10.04
CA LYS A 104 -1.98 -1.89 -9.33
C LYS A 104 -0.52 -2.29 -9.16
N PRO A 105 0.44 -1.37 -9.37
CA PRO A 105 1.83 -1.62 -8.98
C PRO A 105 1.92 -1.83 -7.47
N ILE A 106 2.47 -2.97 -7.05
CA ILE A 106 2.46 -3.42 -5.65
C ILE A 106 3.87 -3.39 -5.06
N LEU A 107 3.99 -2.74 -3.91
CA LEU A 107 5.15 -2.85 -3.03
C LEU A 107 4.79 -3.71 -1.82
N ALA A 108 5.39 -4.89 -1.70
CA ALA A 108 5.20 -5.78 -0.55
C ALA A 108 6.39 -5.72 0.41
N LEU A 109 6.12 -5.29 1.64
CA LEU A 109 7.07 -5.18 2.74
C LEU A 109 6.80 -6.31 3.74
N ILE A 110 7.66 -7.32 3.75
CA ILE A 110 7.46 -8.55 4.51
C ILE A 110 8.42 -8.60 5.70
N TYR A 111 7.88 -8.72 6.92
CA TYR A 111 8.73 -8.92 8.10
C TYR A 111 9.54 -10.21 7.96
N ASP A 112 10.85 -10.14 8.16
CA ASP A 112 11.76 -11.24 7.78
C ASP A 112 11.52 -12.49 8.63
N ASP A 113 11.59 -12.38 9.95
CA ASP A 113 11.49 -13.51 10.87
C ASP A 113 10.35 -13.31 11.90
N ILE A 114 9.17 -13.85 11.58
CA ILE A 114 7.98 -13.73 12.44
C ILE A 114 8.11 -14.48 13.78
N ASP A 115 9.01 -15.45 13.89
CA ASP A 115 9.19 -16.22 15.11
C ASP A 115 9.91 -15.40 16.19
N ASN A 116 10.66 -14.37 15.80
CA ASN A 116 11.31 -13.41 16.68
C ASN A 116 10.42 -12.23 17.09
N LEU A 117 9.16 -12.16 16.60
CA LEU A 117 8.23 -11.12 17.02
C LEU A 117 7.69 -11.36 18.43
N PRO A 118 7.45 -10.29 19.21
CA PRO A 118 6.74 -10.40 20.48
C PRO A 118 5.36 -11.04 20.30
N ARG A 119 4.89 -11.81 21.28
CA ARG A 119 3.56 -12.45 21.25
C ARG A 119 2.43 -11.46 20.98
N SER A 120 2.56 -10.22 21.42
CA SER A 120 1.60 -9.14 21.15
C SER A 120 1.49 -8.76 19.67
N LYS A 121 2.50 -9.09 18.86
CA LYS A 121 2.57 -8.82 17.42
C LYS A 121 2.42 -10.08 16.56
N THR A 122 2.06 -11.21 17.14
CA THR A 122 1.89 -12.49 16.42
C THR A 122 0.47 -13.04 16.57
N GLU A 123 0.03 -13.81 15.58
CA GLU A 123 -1.19 -14.60 15.70
C GLU A 123 -0.98 -15.79 16.65
N SER A 124 -2.03 -16.13 17.38
CA SER A 124 -2.08 -17.41 18.11
C SER A 124 -2.10 -18.58 17.12
N LYS A 125 -1.55 -19.72 17.54
CA LYS A 125 -1.62 -20.94 16.72
C LYS A 125 -3.09 -21.27 16.36
N GLY A 126 -3.32 -21.61 15.10
CA GLY A 126 -4.65 -21.95 14.61
C GLY A 126 -4.92 -21.46 13.19
N THR A 127 -6.19 -21.35 12.83
CA THR A 127 -6.64 -21.02 11.47
C THR A 127 -6.10 -19.69 10.96
N LYS A 128 -6.03 -18.65 11.80
CA LYS A 128 -5.50 -17.34 11.40
C LYS A 128 -4.00 -17.40 11.08
N GLN A 129 -3.22 -18.15 11.87
CA GLN A 129 -1.79 -18.33 11.59
C GLN A 129 -1.58 -19.04 10.25
N SER A 130 -2.33 -20.11 9.97
CA SER A 130 -2.24 -20.81 8.68
C SER A 130 -2.64 -19.90 7.51
N LYS A 131 -3.64 -19.04 7.67
CA LYS A 131 -4.03 -18.05 6.66
C LYS A 131 -2.93 -17.00 6.47
N LEU A 132 -2.31 -16.49 7.55
CA LEU A 132 -1.19 -15.55 7.47
C LEU A 132 -0.03 -16.11 6.66
N LEU A 133 0.39 -17.35 6.93
CA LEU A 133 1.50 -17.97 6.21
C LEU A 133 1.20 -18.07 4.70
N LYS A 134 0.00 -18.53 4.34
CA LYS A 134 -0.43 -18.58 2.93
C LYS A 134 -0.47 -17.20 2.28
N PHE A 135 -0.95 -16.17 3.01
CA PHE A 135 -0.98 -14.80 2.51
C PHE A 135 0.44 -14.25 2.29
N ARG A 136 1.37 -14.51 3.23
CA ARG A 136 2.78 -14.14 3.06
C ARG A 136 3.40 -14.77 1.82
N GLU A 137 3.18 -16.08 1.59
CA GLU A 137 3.62 -16.77 0.38
C GLU A 137 3.01 -16.16 -0.89
N LYS A 138 1.69 -15.90 -0.89
CA LYS A 138 0.98 -15.25 -2.00
C LYS A 138 1.57 -13.87 -2.32
N ALA A 139 1.84 -13.06 -1.30
CA ALA A 139 2.41 -11.73 -1.47
C ALA A 139 3.83 -11.74 -2.04
N CYS A 140 4.60 -12.82 -1.81
CA CYS A 140 5.94 -13.00 -2.35
C CYS A 140 5.95 -13.50 -3.81
N CYS A 141 4.87 -14.10 -4.30
CA CYS A 141 4.86 -14.74 -5.61
C CYS A 141 4.92 -13.73 -6.76
N GLY A 142 5.97 -13.84 -7.63
CA GLY A 142 6.06 -13.09 -8.88
C GLY A 142 6.21 -11.57 -8.73
N ARG A 143 6.67 -11.09 -7.58
CA ARG A 143 6.81 -9.65 -7.26
C ARG A 143 8.15 -9.33 -6.65
N VAL A 144 8.56 -8.08 -6.81
CA VAL A 144 9.68 -7.52 -6.05
C VAL A 144 9.20 -7.25 -4.63
N ILE A 145 9.76 -7.96 -3.67
CA ILE A 145 9.50 -7.78 -2.24
C ILE A 145 10.68 -7.10 -1.55
N ARG A 146 10.41 -6.41 -0.44
CA ARG A 146 11.42 -5.91 0.48
C ARG A 146 11.21 -6.54 1.84
N LYS A 147 12.25 -7.15 2.39
CA LYS A 147 12.24 -7.68 3.75
C LYS A 147 12.62 -6.59 4.73
N TRP A 148 12.04 -6.63 5.92
CA TRP A 148 12.35 -5.71 7.01
C TRP A 148 12.31 -6.43 8.36
N ASN A 149 13.03 -5.91 9.36
CA ASN A 149 13.12 -6.48 10.72
C ASN A 149 13.06 -5.43 11.83
N ASN A 150 13.13 -4.14 11.48
CA ASN A 150 12.98 -3.01 12.38
C ASN A 150 12.45 -1.78 11.63
N LYS A 151 12.10 -0.72 12.34
CA LYS A 151 11.48 0.49 11.77
C LYS A 151 12.40 1.26 10.81
N ASP A 152 13.69 1.37 11.15
CA ASP A 152 14.65 2.10 10.31
C ASP A 152 14.87 1.39 8.97
N ASN A 153 14.99 0.08 9.01
CA ASN A 153 15.12 -0.77 7.85
C ASN A 153 13.84 -0.78 7.00
N LEU A 154 12.65 -0.76 7.65
CA LEU A 154 11.37 -0.58 6.97
C LEU A 154 11.30 0.77 6.25
N LYS A 155 11.65 1.87 6.93
CA LYS A 155 11.68 3.21 6.34
C LYS A 155 12.62 3.28 5.14
N ALA A 156 13.84 2.76 5.26
CA ALA A 156 14.81 2.71 4.17
C ALA A 156 14.30 1.90 2.96
N ALA A 157 13.63 0.77 3.21
CA ALA A 157 13.03 -0.06 2.17
C ALA A 157 11.92 0.67 1.41
N VAL A 158 11.08 1.44 2.10
CA VAL A 158 10.02 2.25 1.49
C VAL A 158 10.61 3.35 0.61
N LEU A 159 11.58 4.14 1.13
CA LEU A 159 12.22 5.22 0.38
C LEU A 159 12.84 4.71 -0.92
N ALA A 160 13.62 3.61 -0.86
CA ALA A 160 14.24 3.02 -2.03
C ALA A 160 13.20 2.52 -3.05
N ALA A 161 12.15 1.83 -2.58
CA ALA A 161 11.14 1.28 -3.46
C ALA A 161 10.27 2.35 -4.15
N ILE A 162 9.95 3.46 -3.47
CA ILE A 162 9.19 4.56 -4.08
C ILE A 162 10.02 5.22 -5.20
N VAL A 163 11.33 5.37 -5.02
CA VAL A 163 12.21 5.90 -6.06
C VAL A 163 12.19 5.01 -7.31
N GLU A 164 12.26 3.69 -7.12
CA GLU A 164 12.17 2.72 -8.23
C GLU A 164 10.79 2.77 -8.91
N LEU A 165 9.70 2.76 -8.13
CA LEU A 165 8.34 2.85 -8.67
C LEU A 165 8.13 4.11 -9.50
N LYS A 166 8.60 5.26 -9.03
CA LYS A 166 8.47 6.53 -9.76
C LYS A 166 9.24 6.55 -11.09
N ARG A 167 10.36 5.84 -11.16
CA ARG A 167 11.17 5.77 -12.37
C ARG A 167 10.55 4.87 -13.43
N ASP A 168 9.95 3.77 -13.00
CA ASP A 168 9.54 2.66 -13.88
C ASP A 168 8.01 2.55 -14.04
N THR A 169 7.26 3.66 -13.82
CA THR A 169 5.79 3.66 -13.83
C THR A 169 5.20 4.46 -14.98
N ASP A 170 4.07 3.96 -15.50
CA ASP A 170 3.15 4.67 -16.39
C ASP A 170 1.98 5.31 -15.61
N ALA A 171 2.03 5.34 -14.28
CA ALA A 171 1.01 5.94 -13.44
C ALA A 171 0.87 7.44 -13.72
N SER A 172 -0.37 7.93 -13.76
CA SER A 172 -0.67 9.32 -14.11
C SER A 172 -0.24 10.31 -13.04
N GLY A 173 -0.36 9.93 -11.77
CA GLY A 173 -0.10 10.80 -10.62
C GLY A 173 -1.02 12.03 -10.56
N TRP A 174 -0.66 12.96 -9.67
CA TRP A 174 -1.40 14.18 -9.40
C TRP A 174 -0.57 15.41 -9.74
N VAL A 175 -1.17 16.38 -10.43
CA VAL A 175 -0.54 17.67 -10.77
C VAL A 175 -1.42 18.82 -10.27
N ARG A 176 -0.82 19.96 -10.00
CA ARG A 176 -1.55 21.15 -9.58
C ARG A 176 -2.40 21.70 -10.74
N ALA A 177 -3.71 21.76 -10.60
CA ALA A 177 -4.67 22.10 -11.68
C ALA A 177 -4.53 23.52 -12.26
N ASN A 178 -3.89 24.47 -11.57
CA ASN A 178 -3.67 25.83 -12.07
C ASN A 178 -2.50 25.96 -13.05
N LEU A 179 -1.77 24.89 -13.33
CA LEU A 179 -0.81 24.85 -14.41
C LEU A 179 -1.60 24.70 -15.71
N LYS A 180 -1.55 25.72 -16.59
CA LYS A 180 -2.13 25.65 -17.94
C LYS A 180 -1.47 24.52 -18.70
N ILE A 181 -2.15 23.39 -18.82
CA ILE A 181 -1.79 22.34 -19.76
C ILE A 181 -2.25 22.83 -21.12
N GLU A 182 -1.35 23.38 -21.93
CA GLU A 182 -1.64 23.61 -23.36
C GLU A 182 -1.84 22.21 -23.96
N LYS A 183 -3.11 21.88 -24.24
CA LYS A 183 -3.43 20.72 -25.06
C LYS A 183 -2.85 20.96 -26.45
N THR A 184 -1.67 20.43 -26.74
CA THR A 184 -1.22 20.30 -28.11
C THR A 184 -2.18 19.34 -28.79
N ALA A 185 -3.10 19.90 -29.59
CA ALA A 185 -3.96 19.12 -30.45
C ALA A 185 -3.04 18.45 -31.49
N TYR A 186 -2.89 17.12 -31.38
CA TYR A 186 -2.36 16.36 -32.50
C TYR A 186 -3.49 16.28 -33.54
N THR A 187 -3.35 17.05 -34.61
CA THR A 187 -4.06 16.85 -35.89
C THR A 187 -3.40 15.72 -36.64
#